data_c964d2b621e3db39ede153113761aba1
#
_entry.id   c964d2b621e3db39ede153113761aba1
#
_cell.length_a   1.000
_cell.length_b   1.000
_cell.length_c   1.000
_cell.angle_alpha   90.00
_cell.angle_beta   90.00
_cell.angle_gamma   90.00
#
_symmetry.space_group_name_H-M   'P 1'
#
loop_
_entity.id
_entity.type
_entity.pdbx_description
1 polymer ?
#
loop_
_entity_poly.entity_id
_entity_poly.type
_entity_poly.pdbx_seq_one_letter_code
_entity_poly.pdbx_strand_id
1 'polypeptide(L)'
;MKMGFLNTDSETAKKHKIVYVTGHLGFIGFYVAKACMEAGWHVIGVDSMTYAANPERDDELKKIAADNGVEYDYVFKDINDLERLVDCDYVINCAAETHVDNSIDGSDVFLKSNINGVHNLLKLITAKGRYGMPTFVHFSTDEVYGDIDDGSFNETHLLHPSNPYSATKAA
;
A
#
# COMPACT_ATOMS: atom_id res chain seq x y z
N MET A 1 15.49 -16.08 57.01
CA MET A 1 15.71 -16.53 55.63
C MET A 1 14.48 -16.10 54.83
N LYS A 2 14.50 -14.93 54.14
CA LYS A 2 13.37 -14.43 53.37
C LYS A 2 13.60 -14.81 51.90
N MET A 3 12.77 -15.68 51.35
CA MET A 3 12.70 -15.98 49.95
C MET A 3 12.10 -14.77 49.21
N GLY A 4 12.89 -14.10 48.39
CA GLY A 4 12.39 -13.07 47.52
C GLY A 4 11.68 -13.71 46.33
N PHE A 5 10.42 -13.34 46.13
CA PHE A 5 9.69 -13.64 44.91
C PHE A 5 10.26 -12.75 43.79
N LEU A 6 10.81 -13.38 42.76
CA LEU A 6 11.16 -12.73 41.50
C LEU A 6 9.84 -12.36 40.82
N ASN A 7 9.59 -11.04 40.75
CA ASN A 7 8.55 -10.49 39.92
C ASN A 7 9.00 -10.66 38.44
N THR A 8 8.44 -11.67 37.79
CA THR A 8 8.55 -11.83 36.34
C THR A 8 7.37 -11.17 35.66
N ASP A 9 7.26 -9.85 35.81
CA ASP A 9 6.46 -9.06 34.88
C ASP A 9 7.27 -8.93 33.58
N SER A 10 7.23 -9.99 32.76
CA SER A 10 7.56 -9.85 31.35
C SER A 10 6.40 -9.09 30.71
N GLU A 11 6.50 -7.77 30.69
CA GLU A 11 5.82 -6.98 29.65
C GLU A 11 6.19 -7.63 28.32
N THR A 12 5.26 -8.38 27.75
CA THR A 12 5.33 -8.82 26.37
C THR A 12 5.35 -7.53 25.55
N ALA A 13 6.53 -7.12 25.11
CA ALA A 13 6.70 -5.99 24.23
C ALA A 13 5.69 -6.18 23.09
N LYS A 14 4.72 -5.27 22.99
CA LYS A 14 3.70 -5.30 21.94
C LYS A 14 4.45 -5.23 20.62
N LYS A 15 4.53 -6.34 19.89
CA LYS A 15 5.16 -6.38 18.58
C LYS A 15 4.39 -5.43 17.67
N HIS A 16 5.02 -4.34 17.26
CA HIS A 16 4.42 -3.42 16.29
C HIS A 16 4.12 -4.17 14.99
N LYS A 17 3.00 -3.86 14.37
CA LYS A 17 2.70 -4.36 13.03
C LYS A 17 3.60 -3.66 12.02
N ILE A 18 3.98 -4.38 10.99
CA ILE A 18 4.79 -3.88 9.88
C ILE A 18 3.92 -3.85 8.63
N VAL A 19 3.90 -2.71 7.94
CA VAL A 19 3.10 -2.51 6.73
C VAL A 19 3.92 -1.91 5.60
N TYR A 20 3.84 -2.51 4.41
CA TYR A 20 4.25 -1.87 3.17
C TYR A 20 3.12 -0.98 2.67
N VAL A 21 3.44 0.28 2.34
CA VAL A 21 2.53 1.21 1.67
C VAL A 21 3.16 1.63 0.36
N THR A 22 2.65 1.14 -0.76
CA THR A 22 3.16 1.54 -2.08
C THR A 22 2.45 2.80 -2.56
N GLY A 23 3.16 3.66 -3.30
CA GLY A 23 2.64 4.97 -3.70
C GLY A 23 2.47 5.93 -2.51
N HIS A 24 3.26 5.75 -1.46
CA HIS A 24 3.12 6.46 -0.19
C HIS A 24 3.45 7.97 -0.26
N LEU A 25 4.08 8.44 -1.32
CA LEU A 25 4.30 9.87 -1.57
C LEU A 25 3.21 10.48 -2.46
N GLY A 26 2.30 9.66 -2.99
CA GLY A 26 1.05 10.10 -3.62
C GLY A 26 0.03 10.59 -2.60
N PHE A 27 -1.10 11.14 -3.08
CA PHE A 27 -2.12 11.72 -2.20
C PHE A 27 -2.71 10.68 -1.23
N ILE A 28 -3.27 9.59 -1.73
CA ILE A 28 -3.93 8.57 -0.89
C ILE A 28 -2.89 7.83 -0.04
N GLY A 29 -1.78 7.40 -0.66
CA GLY A 29 -0.74 6.63 0.03
C GLY A 29 -0.12 7.36 1.22
N PHE A 30 0.03 8.68 1.14
CA PHE A 30 0.51 9.50 2.24
C PHE A 30 -0.41 9.41 3.47
N TYR A 31 -1.71 9.60 3.29
CA TYR A 31 -2.66 9.53 4.40
C TYR A 31 -2.82 8.12 4.96
N VAL A 32 -2.67 7.08 4.11
CA VAL A 32 -2.63 5.69 4.57
C VAL A 32 -1.40 5.44 5.42
N ALA A 33 -0.20 5.85 4.97
CA ALA A 33 1.03 5.70 5.73
C ALA A 33 0.96 6.44 7.08
N LYS A 34 0.49 7.69 7.05
CA LYS A 34 0.26 8.49 8.25
C LYS A 34 -0.68 7.79 9.25
N ALA A 35 -1.84 7.31 8.80
CA ALA A 35 -2.80 6.62 9.66
C ALA A 35 -2.23 5.34 10.28
N CYS A 36 -1.41 4.58 9.53
CA CYS A 36 -0.71 3.41 10.06
C CYS A 36 0.29 3.79 11.15
N MET A 37 1.08 4.85 10.96
CA MET A 37 2.03 5.35 11.97
C MET A 37 1.31 5.84 13.24
N GLU A 38 0.21 6.59 13.09
CA GLU A 38 -0.62 7.05 14.20
C GLU A 38 -1.29 5.89 14.96
N ALA A 39 -1.51 4.76 14.29
CA ALA A 39 -1.96 3.51 14.91
C ALA A 39 -0.83 2.70 15.58
N GLY A 40 0.40 3.20 15.58
CA GLY A 40 1.57 2.57 16.18
C GLY A 40 2.19 1.47 15.29
N TRP A 41 2.04 1.52 13.97
CA TRP A 41 2.60 0.55 13.05
C TRP A 41 3.90 1.06 12.43
N HIS A 42 4.84 0.15 12.19
CA HIS A 42 6.04 0.44 11.40
C HIS A 42 5.68 0.45 9.92
N VAL A 43 6.09 1.49 9.19
CA VAL A 43 5.75 1.68 7.77
C VAL A 43 6.98 1.55 6.90
N ILE A 44 6.88 0.73 5.87
CA ILE A 44 7.85 0.67 4.77
C ILE A 44 7.18 1.27 3.55
N GLY A 45 7.53 2.52 3.24
CA GLY A 45 7.04 3.23 2.07
C GLY A 45 7.78 2.77 0.81
N VAL A 46 7.05 2.54 -0.28
CA VAL A 46 7.62 2.23 -1.60
C VAL A 46 7.06 3.21 -2.61
N ASP A 47 7.94 3.94 -3.29
CA ASP A 47 7.54 4.90 -4.32
C ASP A 47 8.64 5.07 -5.37
N SER A 48 8.28 5.26 -6.60
CA SER A 48 9.20 5.53 -7.71
C SER A 48 9.36 7.02 -8.03
N MET A 49 8.71 7.89 -7.25
CA MET A 49 8.76 9.36 -7.43
C MET A 49 8.35 9.81 -8.82
N THR A 50 7.20 9.35 -9.30
CA THR A 50 6.60 9.85 -10.53
C THR A 50 6.00 11.25 -10.34
N TYR A 51 5.39 11.81 -11.38
CA TYR A 51 4.78 13.15 -11.35
C TYR A 51 3.73 13.36 -10.24
N ALA A 52 3.11 12.29 -9.76
CA ALA A 52 2.07 12.33 -8.73
C ALA A 52 2.64 12.34 -7.30
N ALA A 53 3.93 12.07 -7.13
CA ALA A 53 4.58 12.07 -5.83
C ALA A 53 4.94 13.49 -5.39
N ASN A 54 4.79 13.75 -4.09
CA ASN A 54 5.31 14.97 -3.46
C ASN A 54 6.46 14.62 -2.51
N PRO A 55 7.72 15.04 -2.84
CA PRO A 55 8.90 14.75 -2.02
C PRO A 55 8.81 15.26 -0.58
N GLU A 56 8.11 16.38 -0.34
CA GLU A 56 7.95 16.97 1.00
C GLU A 56 7.22 16.05 1.97
N ARG A 57 6.41 15.12 1.45
CA ARG A 57 5.69 14.12 2.25
C ARG A 57 6.62 13.12 2.93
N ASP A 58 7.78 12.84 2.35
CA ASP A 58 8.77 11.96 2.98
C ASP A 58 9.29 12.55 4.31
N ASP A 59 9.60 13.85 4.32
CA ASP A 59 10.05 14.54 5.54
C ASP A 59 8.92 14.67 6.57
N GLU A 60 7.69 14.86 6.12
CA GLU A 60 6.51 14.86 7.00
C GLU A 60 6.28 13.48 7.62
N LEU A 61 6.38 12.39 6.85
CA LEU A 61 6.25 11.02 7.36
C LEU A 61 7.35 10.66 8.35
N LYS A 62 8.61 11.07 8.12
CA LYS A 62 9.70 10.92 9.10
C LYS A 62 9.37 11.59 10.43
N LYS A 63 8.81 12.80 10.39
CA LYS A 63 8.39 13.49 11.59
C LYS A 63 7.24 12.77 12.30
N ILE A 64 6.21 12.35 11.55
CA ILE A 64 5.08 11.61 12.10
C ILE A 64 5.55 10.31 12.76
N ALA A 65 6.46 9.58 12.12
CA ALA A 65 7.03 8.35 12.68
C ALA A 65 7.76 8.62 14.02
N ALA A 66 8.59 9.67 14.07
CA ALA A 66 9.29 10.07 15.28
C ALA A 66 8.32 10.48 16.40
N ASP A 67 7.29 11.26 16.09
CA ASP A 67 6.28 11.72 17.05
C ASP A 67 5.44 10.55 17.62
N ASN A 68 5.27 9.46 16.87
CA ASN A 68 4.54 8.26 17.30
C ASN A 68 5.43 7.13 17.81
N GLY A 69 6.77 7.29 17.79
CA GLY A 69 7.71 6.28 18.26
C GLY A 69 7.70 4.99 17.43
N VAL A 70 7.45 5.10 16.13
CA VAL A 70 7.45 3.98 15.18
C VAL A 70 8.58 4.13 14.16
N GLU A 71 8.95 3.02 13.50
CA GLU A 71 9.94 3.04 12.43
C GLU A 71 9.29 3.39 11.08
N TYR A 72 10.05 4.11 10.27
CA TYR A 72 9.69 4.41 8.88
C TYR A 72 10.92 4.23 7.99
N ASP A 73 10.76 3.38 6.98
CA ASP A 73 11.74 3.15 5.93
C ASP A 73 11.17 3.57 4.57
N TYR A 74 12.02 4.12 3.71
CA TYR A 74 11.65 4.46 2.34
C TYR A 74 12.47 3.63 1.34
N VAL A 75 11.77 2.92 0.47
CA VAL A 75 12.33 2.16 -0.65
C VAL A 75 12.02 2.89 -1.95
N PHE A 76 13.04 3.55 -2.51
CA PHE A 76 12.94 4.22 -3.81
C PHE A 76 13.02 3.18 -4.94
N LYS A 77 11.86 2.64 -5.33
CA LYS A 77 11.73 1.67 -6.43
C LYS A 77 10.33 1.72 -7.04
N ASP A 78 10.25 1.41 -8.34
CA ASP A 78 9.00 0.98 -8.97
C ASP A 78 8.57 -0.38 -8.38
N ILE A 79 7.27 -0.58 -8.15
CA ILE A 79 6.73 -1.85 -7.65
C ILE A 79 7.02 -3.02 -8.60
N ASN A 80 7.26 -2.76 -9.89
CA ASN A 80 7.71 -3.75 -10.87
C ASN A 80 9.12 -4.26 -10.59
N ASP A 81 9.98 -3.43 -9.99
CA ASP A 81 11.40 -3.72 -9.77
C ASP A 81 11.67 -4.22 -8.34
N LEU A 82 10.64 -4.42 -7.53
CA LEU A 82 10.78 -5.05 -6.23
C LEU A 82 11.13 -6.53 -6.41
N GLU A 83 12.20 -6.96 -5.75
CA GLU A 83 12.71 -8.33 -5.82
C GLU A 83 12.28 -9.17 -4.61
N ARG A 84 11.96 -8.52 -3.49
CA ARG A 84 11.56 -9.18 -2.24
C ARG A 84 10.75 -8.25 -1.35
N LEU A 85 9.96 -8.84 -0.47
CA LEU A 85 9.38 -8.17 0.70
C LEU A 85 10.07 -8.71 1.96
N VAL A 86 10.39 -7.86 2.93
CA VAL A 86 10.72 -8.31 4.28
C VAL A 86 9.46 -8.88 4.95
N ASP A 87 9.59 -9.50 6.11
CA ASP A 87 8.43 -10.01 6.82
C ASP A 87 7.57 -8.84 7.31
N CYS A 88 6.30 -8.86 6.94
CA CYS A 88 5.32 -7.82 7.25
C CYS A 88 3.94 -8.43 7.46
N ASP A 89 3.05 -7.66 8.11
CA ASP A 89 1.68 -8.08 8.38
C ASP A 89 0.74 -7.68 7.24
N TYR A 90 1.03 -6.55 6.58
CA TYR A 90 0.19 -5.98 5.51
C TYR A 90 1.01 -5.46 4.35
N VAL A 91 0.43 -5.53 3.16
CA VAL A 91 0.86 -4.79 1.97
C VAL A 91 -0.35 -4.00 1.48
N ILE A 92 -0.30 -2.67 1.57
CA ILE A 92 -1.34 -1.76 1.11
C ILE A 92 -0.86 -1.12 -0.18
N ASN A 93 -1.51 -1.46 -1.29
CA ASN A 93 -1.14 -0.95 -2.61
C ASN A 93 -1.97 0.27 -2.99
N CYS A 94 -1.34 1.45 -2.93
CA CYS A 94 -1.86 2.71 -3.46
C CYS A 94 -1.11 3.16 -4.73
N ALA A 95 -0.02 2.48 -5.10
CA ALA A 95 0.71 2.80 -6.32
C ALA A 95 -0.14 2.47 -7.55
N ALA A 96 -0.38 3.47 -8.38
CA ALA A 96 -1.14 3.36 -9.62
C ALA A 96 -0.92 4.60 -10.49
N GLU A 97 -1.06 4.43 -11.79
CA GLU A 97 -1.36 5.53 -12.72
C GLU A 97 -2.88 5.73 -12.73
N THR A 98 -3.36 6.97 -12.58
CA THR A 98 -4.79 7.24 -12.29
C THR A 98 -5.48 8.25 -13.22
N HIS A 99 -4.76 8.92 -14.11
CA HIS A 99 -5.32 9.94 -14.99
C HIS A 99 -6.04 9.31 -16.19
N VAL A 100 -7.37 9.42 -16.24
CA VAL A 100 -8.21 8.84 -17.31
C VAL A 100 -7.79 9.34 -18.69
N ASP A 101 -7.71 10.67 -18.89
CA ASP A 101 -7.34 11.25 -20.19
C ASP A 101 -5.96 10.77 -20.66
N ASN A 102 -4.97 10.73 -19.78
CA ASN A 102 -3.65 10.21 -20.10
C ASN A 102 -3.70 8.72 -20.49
N SER A 103 -4.65 7.94 -19.93
CA SER A 103 -4.81 6.52 -20.27
C SER A 103 -5.33 6.29 -21.68
N ILE A 104 -6.10 7.25 -22.21
CA ILE A 104 -6.63 7.24 -23.58
C ILE A 104 -5.52 7.57 -24.57
N ASP A 105 -4.68 8.56 -24.24
CA ASP A 105 -3.56 8.98 -25.07
C ASP A 105 -2.40 7.98 -25.10
N GLY A 106 -2.21 7.21 -24.00
CA GLY A 106 -1.13 6.23 -23.90
C GLY A 106 -1.33 5.25 -22.73
N SER A 107 -1.80 4.05 -23.03
CA SER A 107 -2.15 3.04 -22.00
C SER A 107 -0.97 2.24 -21.44
N ASP A 108 0.21 2.26 -22.06
CA ASP A 108 1.34 1.39 -21.71
C ASP A 108 1.81 1.57 -20.26
N VAL A 109 1.88 2.82 -19.79
CA VAL A 109 2.27 3.11 -18.41
C VAL A 109 1.25 2.60 -17.40
N PHE A 110 -0.04 2.60 -17.76
CA PHE A 110 -1.12 2.06 -16.95
C PHE A 110 -1.05 0.53 -16.87
N LEU A 111 -0.80 -0.16 -17.99
CA LEU A 111 -0.57 -1.61 -18.00
C LEU A 111 0.64 -1.97 -17.12
N LYS A 112 1.73 -1.24 -17.28
CA LYS A 112 2.94 -1.46 -16.48
C LYS A 112 2.68 -1.27 -14.99
N SER A 113 2.09 -0.14 -14.59
CA SER A 113 1.91 0.19 -13.19
C SER A 113 0.77 -0.62 -12.55
N ASN A 114 -0.42 -0.60 -13.17
CA ASN A 114 -1.64 -1.09 -12.54
C ASN A 114 -1.83 -2.61 -12.68
N ILE A 115 -1.24 -3.23 -13.69
CA ILE A 115 -1.33 -4.69 -13.90
C ILE A 115 -0.01 -5.37 -13.53
N ASN A 116 1.09 -5.07 -14.25
CA ASN A 116 2.34 -5.77 -14.03
C ASN A 116 2.91 -5.51 -12.63
N GLY A 117 2.81 -4.27 -12.12
CA GLY A 117 3.23 -3.92 -10.77
C GLY A 117 2.44 -4.67 -9.70
N VAL A 118 1.12 -4.73 -9.84
CA VAL A 118 0.25 -5.50 -8.92
C VAL A 118 0.56 -7.00 -9.01
N HIS A 119 0.74 -7.54 -10.22
CA HIS A 119 1.15 -8.93 -10.41
C HIS A 119 2.48 -9.23 -9.72
N ASN A 120 3.48 -8.34 -9.82
CA ASN A 120 4.75 -8.51 -9.10
C ASN A 120 4.56 -8.51 -7.58
N LEU A 121 3.76 -7.60 -7.01
CA LEU A 121 3.45 -7.61 -5.59
C LEU A 121 2.81 -8.93 -5.15
N LEU A 122 1.80 -9.42 -5.88
CA LEU A 122 1.14 -10.68 -5.59
C LEU A 122 2.10 -11.88 -5.67
N LYS A 123 3.02 -11.88 -6.65
CA LYS A 123 4.08 -12.88 -6.76
C LYS A 123 4.99 -12.88 -5.54
N LEU A 124 5.43 -11.70 -5.08
CA LEU A 124 6.29 -11.56 -3.91
C LEU A 124 5.57 -11.97 -2.61
N ILE A 125 4.29 -11.63 -2.49
CA ILE A 125 3.43 -12.03 -1.37
C ILE A 125 3.27 -13.55 -1.32
N THR A 126 2.93 -14.17 -2.43
CA THR A 126 2.73 -15.64 -2.49
C THR A 126 4.02 -16.43 -2.28
N ALA A 127 5.17 -15.86 -2.65
CA ALA A 127 6.49 -16.46 -2.39
C ALA A 127 6.81 -16.62 -0.88
N LYS A 128 6.14 -15.87 0.01
CA LYS A 128 6.26 -16.01 1.47
C LYS A 128 5.69 -17.33 2.00
N GLY A 129 4.91 -18.04 1.21
CA GLY A 129 4.24 -19.26 1.61
C GLY A 129 3.06 -19.01 2.57
N ARG A 130 2.22 -20.04 2.75
CA ARG A 130 0.92 -19.92 3.41
C ARG A 130 0.95 -19.29 4.82
N TYR A 131 2.02 -19.50 5.57
CA TYR A 131 2.11 -19.04 6.98
C TYR A 131 2.84 -17.71 7.16
N GLY A 132 3.50 -17.21 6.12
CA GLY A 132 4.21 -15.92 6.14
C GLY A 132 3.60 -14.87 5.22
N MET A 133 2.44 -15.16 4.63
CA MET A 133 1.79 -14.30 3.65
C MET A 133 1.11 -13.11 4.35
N PRO A 134 1.50 -11.86 4.02
CA PRO A 134 0.82 -10.69 4.54
C PRO A 134 -0.60 -10.56 3.98
N THR A 135 -1.45 -9.82 4.68
CA THR A 135 -2.74 -9.39 4.12
C THR A 135 -2.49 -8.34 3.04
N PHE A 136 -3.03 -8.58 1.84
CA PHE A 136 -2.97 -7.64 0.72
C PHE A 136 -4.23 -6.79 0.68
N VAL A 137 -4.07 -5.46 0.68
CA VAL A 137 -5.14 -4.49 0.50
C VAL A 137 -4.85 -3.69 -0.76
N HIS A 138 -5.75 -3.72 -1.72
CA HIS A 138 -5.60 -3.01 -2.99
C HIS A 138 -6.62 -1.88 -3.12
N PHE A 139 -6.15 -0.66 -3.32
CA PHE A 139 -7.01 0.47 -3.66
C PHE A 139 -7.44 0.36 -5.12
N SER A 140 -8.69 0.02 -5.34
CA SER A 140 -9.32 0.03 -6.66
C SER A 140 -10.05 1.37 -6.90
N THR A 141 -11.06 1.39 -7.73
CA THR A 141 -11.88 2.56 -8.08
C THR A 141 -13.30 2.11 -8.39
N ASP A 142 -14.26 2.97 -8.18
CA ASP A 142 -15.67 2.76 -8.59
C ASP A 142 -15.83 2.74 -10.12
N GLU A 143 -14.93 3.38 -10.86
CA GLU A 143 -14.94 3.36 -12.33
C GLU A 143 -14.81 1.96 -12.94
N VAL A 144 -14.42 0.95 -12.14
CA VAL A 144 -14.40 -0.45 -12.60
C VAL A 144 -15.81 -0.98 -12.93
N TYR A 145 -16.86 -0.35 -12.40
CA TYR A 145 -18.25 -0.69 -12.68
C TYR A 145 -18.82 0.02 -13.92
N GLY A 146 -18.12 1.04 -14.44
CA GLY A 146 -18.55 1.84 -15.57
C GLY A 146 -19.43 3.03 -15.18
N ASP A 147 -20.16 3.54 -16.17
CA ASP A 147 -21.00 4.72 -15.99
C ASP A 147 -22.40 4.32 -15.50
N ILE A 148 -23.06 5.19 -14.72
CA ILE A 148 -24.40 5.03 -14.22
C ILE A 148 -25.13 6.38 -14.25
N ASP A 149 -26.32 6.41 -14.86
CA ASP A 149 -27.11 7.64 -14.98
C ASP A 149 -27.87 7.97 -13.69
N ASP A 150 -28.26 6.96 -12.91
CA ASP A 150 -29.00 7.11 -11.65
C ASP A 150 -28.71 5.94 -10.69
N GLY A 151 -28.69 6.21 -9.40
CA GLY A 151 -28.45 5.21 -8.36
C GLY A 151 -26.98 5.07 -7.95
N SER A 152 -26.58 3.85 -7.55
CA SER A 152 -25.23 3.52 -7.11
C SER A 152 -24.91 2.06 -7.38
N PHE A 153 -23.63 1.77 -7.55
CA PHE A 153 -23.11 0.40 -7.60
C PHE A 153 -22.89 -0.18 -6.21
N ASN A 154 -22.88 -1.49 -6.11
CA ASN A 154 -22.41 -2.25 -4.98
C ASN A 154 -21.47 -3.35 -5.47
N GLU A 155 -20.84 -4.08 -4.54
CA GLU A 155 -19.79 -5.07 -4.82
C GLU A 155 -20.27 -6.30 -5.60
N THR A 156 -21.58 -6.46 -5.82
CA THR A 156 -22.15 -7.57 -6.60
C THR A 156 -22.40 -7.24 -8.05
N HIS A 157 -22.23 -5.97 -8.45
CA HIS A 157 -22.35 -5.56 -9.84
C HIS A 157 -21.21 -6.10 -10.69
N LEU A 158 -21.52 -6.37 -11.96
CA LEU A 158 -20.52 -6.77 -12.94
C LEU A 158 -19.56 -5.61 -13.21
N LEU A 159 -18.28 -5.93 -13.39
CA LEU A 159 -17.28 -4.96 -13.82
C LEU A 159 -17.51 -4.63 -15.30
N HIS A 160 -17.62 -3.35 -15.62
CA HIS A 160 -17.85 -2.84 -16.96
C HIS A 160 -17.06 -1.54 -17.22
N PRO A 161 -15.71 -1.60 -17.11
CA PRO A 161 -14.87 -0.41 -17.24
C PRO A 161 -15.01 0.22 -18.63
N SER A 162 -15.08 1.56 -18.69
CA SER A 162 -15.34 2.34 -19.90
C SER A 162 -14.08 3.01 -20.50
N ASN A 163 -12.93 2.94 -19.81
CA ASN A 163 -11.68 3.54 -20.25
C ASN A 163 -10.46 2.66 -19.91
N PRO A 164 -9.27 2.91 -20.51
CA PRO A 164 -8.09 2.08 -20.24
C PRO A 164 -7.64 2.10 -18.78
N TYR A 165 -7.73 3.24 -18.08
CA TYR A 165 -7.42 3.31 -16.65
C TYR A 165 -8.32 2.35 -15.86
N SER A 166 -9.63 2.50 -15.96
CA SER A 166 -10.57 1.65 -15.23
C SER A 166 -10.46 0.18 -15.61
N ALA A 167 -10.15 -0.13 -16.88
CA ALA A 167 -9.89 -1.50 -17.33
C ALA A 167 -8.65 -2.10 -16.62
N THR A 168 -7.57 -1.33 -16.48
CA THR A 168 -6.36 -1.78 -15.76
C THR A 168 -6.58 -1.92 -14.24
N LYS A 169 -7.56 -1.21 -13.68
CA LYS A 169 -7.93 -1.31 -12.26
C LYS A 169 -8.92 -2.45 -12.00
N ALA A 170 -9.65 -2.90 -13.03
CA ALA A 170 -10.57 -4.03 -12.98
C ALA A 170 -9.89 -5.40 -13.23
N ALA A 171 -8.66 -5.39 -13.81
CA ALA A 171 -7.87 -6.57 -14.10
C ALA A 171 -7.14 -7.09 -12.84
#